data_5c98289c3ae3cb03879db54c05c8757d
#
_entry.id   5c98289c3ae3cb03879db54c05c8757d
#
_cell.length_a   1.000
_cell.length_b   1.000
_cell.length_c   1.000
_cell.angle_alpha   90.00
_cell.angle_beta   90.00
_cell.angle_gamma   90.00
#
_symmetry.space_group_name_H-M   'P 1'
#
loop_
_entity.id
_entity.type
_entity.pdbx_description
1 polymer ?
#
loop_
_entity_poly.entity_id
_entity_poly.type
_entity_poly.pdbx_seq_one_letter_code
_entity_poly.pdbx_strand_id
1 'polypeptide(L)'
;GVQLSFASVAGIALCSPWLSKLWNDGPLSFSPLKVLQGGLSPMRAAGGRFIRLLWLTLGCSVAAHLATLPLVLDAFGRSTLWFPINLLWLPALGFIVLPLSFLGLIAAAAGLEQAAGFLLHLANIPCEALLHSLRWLQAHAGLDLFVSPRPHWTAILGFGAIAVALAMRIHRDHFPHAAKRLLISGALLLSVGPLLWVHAFFEPKISLRVLDVGQGQAVLLEWPYGGRAMVDGGGLFSDRFDVGRDLVSLVLTANNLPRLDFIAVTHPDRDHLKGLLFIAANYAMKAAYTAPLEGIDTPQHDSPRPLSEAFTAILASRGIPRHTLGAGNVLPLADGLALEVLAPAPGVTPSGNDGLVFRLVLNGHGLALLPGDAEAPYLRALLRSGADLSADVLVLPHHG
;
A
#
# COMPACT_ATOMS: atom_id res chain seq x y z
N GLY A 1 -4.92 -0.66 -15.83
CA GLY A 1 -6.14 0.04 -16.30
C GLY A 1 -7.20 -0.95 -16.77
N VAL A 2 -6.98 -1.66 -17.87
CA VAL A 2 -7.98 -2.53 -18.55
C VAL A 2 -8.61 -3.55 -17.61
N GLN A 3 -7.81 -4.31 -16.87
CA GLN A 3 -8.29 -5.35 -15.94
C GLN A 3 -9.26 -4.78 -14.88
N LEU A 4 -8.94 -3.64 -14.29
CA LEU A 4 -9.79 -2.99 -13.27
C LEU A 4 -11.10 -2.48 -13.87
N SER A 5 -11.07 -1.92 -15.09
CA SER A 5 -12.26 -1.47 -15.79
C SER A 5 -13.21 -2.63 -16.09
N PHE A 6 -12.71 -3.73 -16.64
CA PHE A 6 -13.52 -4.92 -16.91
C PHE A 6 -14.06 -5.55 -15.62
N ALA A 7 -13.25 -5.67 -14.57
CA ALA A 7 -13.67 -6.22 -13.29
C ALA A 7 -14.80 -5.38 -12.66
N SER A 8 -14.69 -4.04 -12.69
CA SER A 8 -15.71 -3.15 -12.13
C SER A 8 -17.05 -3.28 -12.89
N VAL A 9 -17.01 -3.29 -14.21
CA VAL A 9 -18.22 -3.48 -15.05
C VAL A 9 -18.84 -4.85 -14.82
N ALA A 10 -18.01 -5.91 -14.77
CA ALA A 10 -18.48 -7.26 -14.47
C ALA A 10 -19.14 -7.33 -13.09
N GLY A 11 -18.54 -6.72 -12.06
CA GLY A 11 -19.11 -6.65 -10.72
C GLY A 11 -20.49 -5.98 -10.68
N ILE A 12 -20.63 -4.84 -11.36
CA ILE A 12 -21.92 -4.14 -11.47
C ILE A 12 -22.94 -5.02 -12.22
N ALA A 13 -22.54 -5.63 -13.34
CA ALA A 13 -23.40 -6.50 -14.13
C ALA A 13 -23.88 -7.73 -13.33
N LEU A 14 -22.98 -8.37 -12.57
CA LEU A 14 -23.32 -9.50 -11.70
C LEU A 14 -24.29 -9.12 -10.58
N CYS A 15 -24.19 -7.91 -10.05
CA CYS A 15 -25.07 -7.39 -9.00
C CYS A 15 -26.36 -6.73 -9.56
N SER A 16 -26.50 -6.60 -10.89
CA SER A 16 -27.61 -5.87 -11.53
C SER A 16 -29.01 -6.35 -11.13
N PRO A 17 -29.30 -7.66 -10.94
CA PRO A 17 -30.64 -8.09 -10.52
C PRO A 17 -30.97 -7.65 -9.08
N TRP A 18 -29.97 -7.63 -8.21
CA TRP A 18 -30.13 -7.13 -6.85
C TRP A 18 -30.30 -5.61 -6.83
N LEU A 19 -29.52 -4.89 -7.62
CA LEU A 19 -29.64 -3.44 -7.80
C LEU A 19 -31.01 -3.06 -8.40
N SER A 20 -31.53 -3.85 -9.36
CA SER A 20 -32.83 -3.62 -9.94
C SER A 20 -33.97 -3.86 -8.94
N LYS A 21 -33.85 -4.83 -8.04
CA LYS A 21 -34.78 -5.03 -6.93
C LYS A 21 -34.80 -3.86 -5.97
N LEU A 22 -33.62 -3.33 -5.60
CA LEU A 22 -33.55 -2.11 -4.80
C LEU A 22 -34.25 -0.93 -5.48
N TRP A 23 -34.20 -0.87 -6.82
CA TRP A 23 -34.90 0.14 -7.60
C TRP A 23 -36.40 -0.07 -7.63
N ASN A 24 -36.87 -1.29 -7.85
CA ASN A 24 -38.30 -1.60 -8.09
C ASN A 24 -39.09 -1.84 -6.78
N ASP A 25 -38.51 -2.59 -5.83
CA ASP A 25 -39.22 -3.16 -4.68
C ASP A 25 -38.76 -2.53 -3.33
N GLY A 26 -37.82 -1.59 -3.35
CA GLY A 26 -37.29 -0.94 -2.14
C GLY A 26 -38.38 -0.16 -1.39
N PRO A 27 -38.20 0.13 -0.09
CA PRO A 27 -39.18 0.84 0.75
C PRO A 27 -39.53 2.24 0.22
N LEU A 28 -38.80 2.72 -0.77
CA LEU A 28 -38.99 3.97 -1.48
C LEU A 28 -39.56 3.75 -2.90
N SER A 29 -40.22 2.59 -3.17
CA SER A 29 -40.80 2.31 -4.48
C SER A 29 -41.99 3.22 -4.72
N PHE A 30 -41.84 4.19 -5.64
CA PHE A 30 -42.90 5.07 -6.09
C PHE A 30 -43.52 4.52 -7.38
N SER A 31 -44.76 4.03 -7.30
CA SER A 31 -45.53 3.81 -8.49
C SER A 31 -45.93 5.18 -9.07
N PRO A 32 -45.71 5.45 -10.37
CA PRO A 32 -46.22 6.63 -11.04
C PRO A 32 -47.75 6.80 -10.85
N LEU A 33 -48.49 5.68 -10.74
CA LEU A 33 -49.93 5.65 -10.47
C LEU A 33 -50.29 6.28 -9.11
N LYS A 34 -49.45 6.14 -8.06
CA LYS A 34 -49.71 6.76 -6.75
C LYS A 34 -49.55 8.28 -6.78
N VAL A 35 -48.71 8.81 -7.66
CA VAL A 35 -48.58 10.27 -7.88
C VAL A 35 -49.78 10.81 -8.62
N LEU A 36 -50.25 10.08 -9.64
CA LEU A 36 -51.43 10.46 -10.43
C LEU A 36 -52.75 10.36 -9.61
N GLN A 37 -52.81 9.47 -8.62
CA GLN A 37 -53.94 9.33 -7.71
C GLN A 37 -53.94 10.33 -6.53
N GLY A 38 -53.10 11.35 -6.56
CA GLY A 38 -53.05 12.41 -5.54
C GLY A 38 -52.44 12.00 -4.18
N GLY A 39 -51.91 10.80 -4.08
CA GLY A 39 -51.35 10.28 -2.81
C GLY A 39 -50.00 10.82 -2.41
N LEU A 40 -49.27 11.54 -3.28
CA LEU A 40 -47.92 12.06 -3.00
C LEU A 40 -47.69 13.40 -3.70
N SER A 41 -47.15 14.39 -2.96
CA SER A 41 -46.75 15.65 -3.57
C SER A 41 -45.58 15.44 -4.56
N PRO A 42 -45.49 16.21 -5.65
CA PRO A 42 -44.39 16.13 -6.63
C PRO A 42 -43.00 16.22 -5.97
N MET A 43 -42.90 17.00 -4.90
CA MET A 43 -41.67 17.20 -4.16
C MET A 43 -41.23 15.95 -3.39
N ARG A 44 -42.17 15.19 -2.77
CA ARG A 44 -41.91 13.90 -2.13
C ARG A 44 -41.51 12.83 -3.16
N ALA A 45 -42.14 12.85 -4.34
CA ALA A 45 -41.78 11.95 -5.44
C ALA A 45 -40.36 12.25 -5.98
N ALA A 46 -39.97 13.52 -6.11
CA ALA A 46 -38.62 13.93 -6.52
C ALA A 46 -37.60 13.52 -5.47
N GLY A 47 -37.87 13.78 -4.18
CA GLY A 47 -37.01 13.36 -3.07
C GLY A 47 -36.79 11.84 -3.04
N GLY A 48 -37.84 11.06 -3.25
CA GLY A 48 -37.74 9.61 -3.33
C GLY A 48 -36.90 9.11 -4.51
N ARG A 49 -37.01 9.75 -5.69
CA ARG A 49 -36.15 9.43 -6.86
C ARG A 49 -34.69 9.75 -6.58
N PHE A 50 -34.40 10.90 -5.95
CA PHE A 50 -33.07 11.30 -5.59
C PHE A 50 -32.40 10.30 -4.61
N ILE A 51 -33.11 9.92 -3.54
CA ILE A 51 -32.61 8.93 -2.58
C ILE A 51 -32.34 7.58 -3.25
N ARG A 52 -33.21 7.14 -4.16
CA ARG A 52 -32.96 5.91 -4.94
C ARG A 52 -31.73 6.01 -5.81
N LEU A 53 -31.53 7.14 -6.49
CA LEU A 53 -30.32 7.37 -7.29
C LEU A 53 -29.07 7.26 -6.42
N LEU A 54 -29.07 7.84 -5.23
CA LEU A 54 -27.98 7.74 -4.28
C LEU A 54 -27.72 6.27 -3.87
N TRP A 55 -28.75 5.51 -3.54
CA TRP A 55 -28.61 4.09 -3.20
C TRP A 55 -28.09 3.24 -4.35
N LEU A 56 -28.54 3.50 -5.59
CA LEU A 56 -28.02 2.81 -6.76
C LEU A 56 -26.55 3.14 -7.01
N THR A 57 -26.19 4.42 -6.93
CA THR A 57 -24.79 4.86 -7.12
C THR A 57 -23.90 4.23 -6.06
N LEU A 58 -24.35 4.18 -4.81
CA LEU A 58 -23.63 3.52 -3.73
C LEU A 58 -23.51 2.01 -3.99
N GLY A 59 -24.61 1.35 -4.37
CA GLY A 59 -24.61 -0.08 -4.68
C GLY A 59 -23.68 -0.44 -5.85
N CYS A 60 -23.69 0.37 -6.92
CA CYS A 60 -22.76 0.22 -8.04
C CYS A 60 -21.31 0.43 -7.59
N SER A 61 -21.05 1.43 -6.73
CA SER A 61 -19.71 1.70 -6.19
C SER A 61 -19.22 0.55 -5.32
N VAL A 62 -20.06 -0.01 -4.47
CA VAL A 62 -19.74 -1.20 -3.66
C VAL A 62 -19.45 -2.41 -4.54
N ALA A 63 -20.31 -2.69 -5.53
CA ALA A 63 -20.14 -3.82 -6.44
C ALA A 63 -18.83 -3.70 -7.24
N ALA A 64 -18.54 -2.52 -7.77
CA ALA A 64 -17.28 -2.25 -8.49
C ALA A 64 -16.07 -2.39 -7.57
N HIS A 65 -16.13 -1.83 -6.35
CA HIS A 65 -15.03 -1.89 -5.38
C HIS A 65 -14.74 -3.34 -4.97
N LEU A 66 -15.76 -4.11 -4.62
CA LEU A 66 -15.61 -5.52 -4.25
C LEU A 66 -15.04 -6.35 -5.40
N ALA A 67 -15.51 -6.14 -6.63
CA ALA A 67 -15.04 -6.89 -7.79
C ALA A 67 -13.59 -6.55 -8.16
N THR A 68 -13.16 -5.32 -7.94
CA THR A 68 -11.77 -4.88 -8.22
C THR A 68 -10.82 -5.13 -7.07
N LEU A 69 -11.31 -5.34 -5.84
CA LEU A 69 -10.51 -5.41 -4.62
C LEU A 69 -9.36 -6.42 -4.70
N PRO A 70 -9.55 -7.68 -5.15
CA PRO A 70 -8.43 -8.63 -5.24
C PRO A 70 -7.33 -8.18 -6.19
N LEU A 71 -7.71 -7.56 -7.31
CA LEU A 71 -6.77 -7.02 -8.30
C LEU A 71 -6.04 -5.78 -7.78
N VAL A 72 -6.74 -4.91 -7.04
CA VAL A 72 -6.16 -3.73 -6.41
C VAL A 72 -5.15 -4.14 -5.34
N LEU A 73 -5.50 -5.12 -4.49
CA LEU A 73 -4.60 -5.63 -3.47
C LEU A 73 -3.38 -6.32 -4.08
N ASP A 74 -3.55 -7.09 -5.15
CA ASP A 74 -2.41 -7.72 -5.85
C ASP A 74 -1.48 -6.68 -6.49
N ALA A 75 -2.05 -5.69 -7.18
CA ALA A 75 -1.27 -4.69 -7.91
C ALA A 75 -0.59 -3.65 -7.00
N PHE A 76 -1.24 -3.25 -5.91
CA PHE A 76 -0.82 -2.10 -5.10
C PHE A 76 -0.51 -2.46 -3.64
N GLY A 77 -0.90 -3.62 -3.13
CA GLY A 77 -0.73 -4.02 -1.72
C GLY A 77 -1.48 -3.14 -0.71
N ARG A 78 -2.42 -2.34 -1.19
CA ARG A 78 -3.16 -1.36 -0.38
C ARG A 78 -4.54 -1.09 -0.95
N SER A 79 -5.47 -0.67 -0.11
CA SER A 79 -6.82 -0.30 -0.49
C SER A 79 -7.33 0.84 0.38
N THR A 80 -8.48 1.38 0.02
CA THR A 80 -9.17 2.42 0.78
C THR A 80 -10.64 2.05 0.94
N LEU A 81 -11.24 2.46 2.05
CA LEU A 81 -12.68 2.33 2.28
C LEU A 81 -13.47 3.56 1.82
N TRP A 82 -12.83 4.53 1.18
CA TRP A 82 -13.44 5.79 0.77
C TRP A 82 -14.21 5.73 -0.56
N PHE A 83 -14.58 4.53 -1.03
CA PHE A 83 -15.46 4.40 -2.18
C PHE A 83 -16.81 5.16 -2.06
N PRO A 84 -17.37 5.50 -0.86
CA PRO A 84 -18.59 6.31 -0.79
C PRO A 84 -18.43 7.72 -1.36
N ILE A 85 -17.22 8.26 -1.45
CA ILE A 85 -16.96 9.56 -2.09
C ILE A 85 -17.39 9.57 -3.57
N ASN A 86 -17.49 8.40 -4.20
CA ASN A 86 -17.99 8.22 -5.55
C ASN A 86 -19.44 8.71 -5.72
N LEU A 87 -20.22 8.80 -4.62
CA LEU A 87 -21.53 9.42 -4.65
C LEU A 87 -21.49 10.88 -5.12
N LEU A 88 -20.44 11.59 -4.77
CA LEU A 88 -20.23 12.98 -5.19
C LEU A 88 -19.44 13.06 -6.52
N TRP A 89 -18.39 12.27 -6.65
CA TRP A 89 -17.46 12.34 -7.78
C TRP A 89 -18.07 11.85 -9.08
N LEU A 90 -18.74 10.68 -9.08
CA LEU A 90 -19.28 10.10 -10.32
C LEU A 90 -20.33 11.01 -10.97
N PRO A 91 -21.32 11.57 -10.24
CA PRO A 91 -22.25 12.54 -10.83
C PRO A 91 -21.58 13.81 -11.32
N ALA A 92 -20.66 14.38 -10.53
CA ALA A 92 -19.95 15.61 -10.92
C ALA A 92 -19.11 15.40 -12.19
N LEU A 93 -18.36 14.30 -12.25
CA LEU A 93 -17.55 13.96 -13.43
C LEU A 93 -18.44 13.64 -14.64
N GLY A 94 -19.47 12.79 -14.45
CA GLY A 94 -20.30 12.31 -15.54
C GLY A 94 -21.25 13.37 -16.13
N PHE A 95 -21.87 14.19 -15.29
CA PHE A 95 -22.90 15.14 -15.74
C PHE A 95 -22.42 16.58 -15.93
N ILE A 96 -21.29 16.95 -15.37
CA ILE A 96 -20.77 18.32 -15.46
C ILE A 96 -19.43 18.34 -16.20
N VAL A 97 -18.41 17.67 -15.68
CA VAL A 97 -17.05 17.76 -16.20
C VAL A 97 -16.95 17.20 -17.62
N LEU A 98 -17.37 15.94 -17.83
CA LEU A 98 -17.24 15.29 -19.13
C LEU A 98 -18.03 16.02 -20.24
N PRO A 99 -19.32 16.39 -20.06
CA PRO A 99 -20.06 17.13 -21.10
C PRO A 99 -19.43 18.48 -21.42
N LEU A 100 -19.05 19.25 -20.41
CA LEU A 100 -18.42 20.57 -20.62
C LEU A 100 -17.06 20.43 -21.31
N SER A 101 -16.23 19.48 -20.90
CA SER A 101 -14.95 19.19 -21.52
C SER A 101 -15.10 18.77 -22.98
N PHE A 102 -16.06 17.90 -23.27
CA PHE A 102 -16.34 17.45 -24.62
C PHE A 102 -16.84 18.58 -25.52
N LEU A 103 -17.76 19.41 -25.03
CA LEU A 103 -18.22 20.61 -25.75
C LEU A 103 -17.09 21.62 -25.96
N GLY A 104 -16.21 21.80 -24.96
CA GLY A 104 -15.03 22.64 -25.07
C GLY A 104 -14.07 22.16 -26.16
N LEU A 105 -13.84 20.83 -26.25
CA LEU A 105 -13.00 20.25 -27.31
C LEU A 105 -13.64 20.42 -28.70
N ILE A 106 -14.96 20.27 -28.83
CA ILE A 106 -15.68 20.50 -30.10
C ILE A 106 -15.55 21.98 -30.51
N ALA A 107 -15.75 22.92 -29.56
CA ALA A 107 -15.59 24.36 -29.82
C ALA A 107 -14.17 24.70 -30.25
N ALA A 108 -13.14 24.10 -29.62
CA ALA A 108 -11.76 24.28 -30.01
C ALA A 108 -11.50 23.76 -31.45
N ALA A 109 -12.00 22.59 -31.78
CA ALA A 109 -11.89 22.00 -33.11
C ALA A 109 -12.61 22.86 -34.19
N ALA A 110 -13.66 23.60 -33.81
CA ALA A 110 -14.38 24.54 -34.67
C ALA A 110 -13.72 25.94 -34.76
N GLY A 111 -12.57 26.14 -34.13
CA GLY A 111 -11.87 27.44 -34.12
C GLY A 111 -12.49 28.48 -33.17
N LEU A 112 -13.41 28.09 -32.29
CA LEU A 112 -14.08 28.95 -31.33
C LEU A 112 -13.30 29.02 -30.00
N GLU A 113 -12.09 29.57 -30.04
CA GLU A 113 -11.13 29.53 -28.91
C GLU A 113 -11.67 30.10 -27.60
N GLN A 114 -12.41 31.24 -27.65
CA GLN A 114 -12.98 31.89 -26.47
C GLN A 114 -14.07 31.03 -25.83
N ALA A 115 -14.95 30.43 -26.63
CA ALA A 115 -15.98 29.51 -26.15
C ALA A 115 -15.37 28.21 -25.57
N ALA A 116 -14.34 27.68 -26.24
CA ALA A 116 -13.58 26.54 -25.77
C ALA A 116 -12.94 26.82 -24.41
N GLY A 117 -12.23 27.93 -24.27
CA GLY A 117 -11.60 28.36 -23.03
C GLY A 117 -12.61 28.51 -21.89
N PHE A 118 -13.75 29.15 -22.16
CA PHE A 118 -14.83 29.30 -21.17
C PHE A 118 -15.40 27.96 -20.71
N LEU A 119 -15.72 27.05 -21.64
CA LEU A 119 -16.28 25.73 -21.31
C LEU A 119 -15.28 24.87 -20.51
N LEU A 120 -14.02 24.87 -20.91
CA LEU A 120 -12.98 24.13 -20.21
C LEU A 120 -12.70 24.72 -18.81
N HIS A 121 -12.72 26.03 -18.68
CA HIS A 121 -12.61 26.69 -17.38
C HIS A 121 -13.79 26.30 -16.46
N LEU A 122 -15.01 26.32 -16.99
CA LEU A 122 -16.20 25.91 -16.24
C LEU A 122 -16.13 24.43 -15.82
N ALA A 123 -15.58 23.55 -16.65
CA ALA A 123 -15.34 22.14 -16.32
C ALA A 123 -14.27 21.96 -15.22
N ASN A 124 -13.29 22.88 -15.15
CA ASN A 124 -12.21 22.80 -14.15
C ASN A 124 -12.68 23.13 -12.73
N ILE A 125 -13.69 23.99 -12.57
CA ILE A 125 -14.19 24.39 -11.24
C ILE A 125 -14.59 23.19 -10.37
N PRO A 126 -15.48 22.26 -10.81
CA PRO A 126 -15.80 21.09 -10.02
C PRO A 126 -14.60 20.15 -9.85
N CYS A 127 -13.68 20.06 -10.81
CA CYS A 127 -12.45 19.26 -10.64
C CYS A 127 -11.58 19.78 -9.48
N GLU A 128 -11.36 21.08 -9.43
CA GLU A 128 -10.60 21.71 -8.34
C GLU A 128 -11.31 21.53 -6.99
N ALA A 129 -12.63 21.73 -6.95
CA ALA A 129 -13.42 21.51 -5.74
C ALA A 129 -13.32 20.07 -5.23
N LEU A 130 -13.39 19.07 -6.14
CA LEU A 130 -13.23 17.67 -5.82
C LEU A 130 -11.81 17.36 -5.32
N LEU A 131 -10.77 17.86 -5.98
CA LEU A 131 -9.38 17.68 -5.54
C LEU A 131 -9.13 18.36 -4.20
N HIS A 132 -9.69 19.55 -3.98
CA HIS A 132 -9.59 20.23 -2.68
C HIS A 132 -10.29 19.44 -1.58
N SER A 133 -11.48 18.91 -1.84
CA SER A 133 -12.21 18.05 -0.90
C SER A 133 -11.41 16.81 -0.50
N LEU A 134 -10.74 16.16 -1.46
CA LEU A 134 -9.87 15.02 -1.18
C LEU A 134 -8.67 15.39 -0.30
N ARG A 135 -7.99 16.50 -0.62
CA ARG A 135 -6.86 16.97 0.18
C ARG A 135 -7.29 17.32 1.60
N TRP A 136 -8.45 17.97 1.73
CA TRP A 136 -9.02 18.29 3.04
C TRP A 136 -9.36 17.03 3.83
N LEU A 137 -10.02 16.06 3.21
CA LEU A 137 -10.34 14.77 3.83
C LEU A 137 -9.08 14.00 4.23
N GLN A 138 -8.06 14.00 3.37
CA GLN A 138 -6.77 13.37 3.67
C GLN A 138 -6.09 13.99 4.89
N ALA A 139 -6.17 15.32 5.03
CA ALA A 139 -5.57 16.03 6.15
C ALA A 139 -6.33 15.88 7.47
N HIS A 140 -7.67 15.72 7.44
CA HIS A 140 -8.50 15.81 8.64
C HIS A 140 -9.25 14.52 9.00
N ALA A 141 -9.54 13.66 8.03
CA ALA A 141 -10.35 12.46 8.24
C ALA A 141 -9.55 11.15 8.20
N GLY A 142 -8.20 11.23 8.14
CA GLY A 142 -7.35 10.05 8.07
C GLY A 142 -7.76 9.16 6.89
N LEU A 143 -7.71 9.71 5.67
CA LEU A 143 -7.88 8.93 4.43
C LEU A 143 -6.71 7.95 4.26
N ASP A 144 -6.46 7.16 5.30
CA ASP A 144 -5.36 6.24 5.28
C ASP A 144 -5.65 5.11 4.31
N LEU A 145 -4.79 5.03 3.32
CA LEU A 145 -4.64 3.80 2.54
C LEU A 145 -4.14 2.74 3.53
N PHE A 146 -4.98 1.80 3.90
CA PHE A 146 -4.47 0.71 4.71
C PHE A 146 -3.70 -0.27 3.84
N VAL A 147 -2.48 -0.56 4.28
CA VAL A 147 -1.63 -1.61 3.69
C VAL A 147 -2.21 -2.96 4.06
N SER A 148 -2.31 -3.85 3.09
CA SER A 148 -2.94 -5.16 3.24
C SER A 148 -2.05 -6.25 2.62
N PRO A 149 -2.14 -7.49 3.10
CA PRO A 149 -1.49 -8.60 2.41
C PRO A 149 -1.89 -8.65 0.94
N ARG A 150 -0.91 -8.79 0.07
CA ARG A 150 -1.15 -9.09 -1.34
C ARG A 150 -1.56 -10.54 -1.46
N PRO A 151 -2.73 -10.83 -2.05
CA PRO A 151 -3.23 -12.19 -2.15
C PRO A 151 -2.34 -13.03 -3.08
N HIS A 152 -2.21 -14.30 -2.78
CA HIS A 152 -1.66 -15.25 -3.76
C HIS A 152 -2.57 -15.27 -5.01
N TRP A 153 -2.00 -15.44 -6.21
CA TRP A 153 -2.76 -15.41 -7.47
C TRP A 153 -3.97 -16.36 -7.51
N THR A 154 -3.91 -17.50 -6.80
CA THR A 154 -5.04 -18.42 -6.67
C THR A 154 -6.25 -17.79 -5.98
N ALA A 155 -6.03 -16.84 -5.07
CA ALA A 155 -7.11 -16.13 -4.40
C ALA A 155 -7.90 -15.24 -5.37
N ILE A 156 -7.25 -14.66 -6.37
CA ILE A 156 -7.92 -13.89 -7.43
C ILE A 156 -8.86 -14.80 -8.23
N LEU A 157 -8.40 -15.98 -8.63
CA LEU A 157 -9.21 -16.98 -9.33
C LEU A 157 -10.34 -17.52 -8.43
N GLY A 158 -10.03 -17.78 -7.16
CA GLY A 158 -11.00 -18.25 -6.18
C GLY A 158 -12.13 -17.24 -5.95
N PHE A 159 -11.78 -15.97 -5.83
CA PHE A 159 -12.74 -14.88 -5.73
C PHE A 159 -13.63 -14.78 -6.99
N GLY A 160 -13.04 -14.86 -8.18
CA GLY A 160 -13.77 -14.88 -9.45
C GLY A 160 -14.75 -16.05 -9.54
N ALA A 161 -14.32 -17.26 -9.17
CA ALA A 161 -15.18 -18.44 -9.15
C ALA A 161 -16.37 -18.29 -8.19
N ILE A 162 -16.14 -17.74 -7.00
CA ILE A 162 -17.22 -17.46 -6.03
C ILE A 162 -18.16 -16.40 -6.56
N ALA A 163 -17.65 -15.31 -7.15
CA ALA A 163 -18.46 -14.25 -7.73
C ALA A 163 -19.40 -14.80 -8.84
N VAL A 164 -18.87 -15.63 -9.74
CA VAL A 164 -19.65 -16.29 -10.79
C VAL A 164 -20.70 -17.23 -10.19
N ALA A 165 -20.33 -18.03 -9.19
CA ALA A 165 -21.25 -18.94 -8.52
C ALA A 165 -22.42 -18.21 -7.83
N LEU A 166 -22.12 -17.09 -7.18
CA LEU A 166 -23.13 -16.23 -6.55
C LEU A 166 -24.05 -15.60 -7.63
N ALA A 167 -23.49 -15.12 -8.74
CA ALA A 167 -24.26 -14.61 -9.86
C ALA A 167 -25.20 -15.66 -10.44
N MET A 168 -24.74 -16.88 -10.67
CA MET A 168 -25.59 -18.00 -11.13
C MET A 168 -26.78 -18.22 -10.19
N ARG A 169 -26.58 -18.14 -8.87
CA ARG A 169 -27.66 -18.25 -7.89
C ARG A 169 -28.64 -17.06 -7.90
N ILE A 170 -28.15 -15.86 -8.09
CA ILE A 170 -28.95 -14.63 -8.12
C ILE A 170 -29.84 -14.61 -9.39
N HIS A 171 -29.29 -15.04 -10.53
CA HIS A 171 -30.01 -15.09 -11.81
C HIS A 171 -30.94 -16.28 -11.95
N ARG A 172 -31.11 -17.10 -10.90
CA ARG A 172 -32.00 -18.27 -10.87
C ARG A 172 -31.67 -19.33 -11.94
N ASP A 173 -30.41 -19.51 -12.23
CA ASP A 173 -30.00 -20.47 -13.24
C ASP A 173 -30.28 -21.92 -12.80
N HIS A 174 -30.55 -22.75 -13.81
CA HIS A 174 -30.90 -24.16 -13.67
C HIS A 174 -29.70 -25.07 -13.34
N PHE A 175 -28.58 -24.52 -12.88
CA PHE A 175 -27.32 -25.23 -12.63
C PHE A 175 -26.86 -25.22 -11.16
N PRO A 176 -27.68 -25.72 -10.20
CA PRO A 176 -27.32 -25.66 -8.78
C PRO A 176 -26.04 -26.44 -8.46
N HIS A 177 -25.78 -27.54 -9.17
CA HIS A 177 -24.57 -28.34 -9.00
C HIS A 177 -23.30 -27.62 -9.50
N ALA A 178 -23.38 -26.89 -10.61
CA ALA A 178 -22.28 -26.12 -11.14
C ALA A 178 -21.92 -24.94 -10.20
N ALA A 179 -22.92 -24.21 -9.72
CA ALA A 179 -22.72 -23.14 -8.74
C ALA A 179 -22.08 -23.68 -7.44
N LYS A 180 -22.53 -24.83 -6.94
CA LYS A 180 -21.95 -25.48 -5.76
C LYS A 180 -20.49 -25.88 -6.00
N ARG A 181 -20.18 -26.48 -7.16
CA ARG A 181 -18.79 -26.85 -7.53
C ARG A 181 -17.90 -25.62 -7.59
N LEU A 182 -18.35 -24.53 -8.22
CA LEU A 182 -17.60 -23.27 -8.30
C LEU A 182 -17.37 -22.65 -6.91
N LEU A 183 -18.34 -22.69 -6.01
CA LEU A 183 -18.17 -22.23 -4.62
C LEU A 183 -17.09 -23.03 -3.89
N ILE A 184 -17.14 -24.38 -4.00
CA ILE A 184 -16.15 -25.25 -3.36
C ILE A 184 -14.77 -25.02 -3.97
N SER A 185 -14.64 -25.00 -5.30
CA SER A 185 -13.36 -24.75 -5.98
C SER A 185 -12.81 -23.36 -5.63
N GLY A 186 -13.67 -22.34 -5.57
CA GLY A 186 -13.29 -21.01 -5.18
C GLY A 186 -12.79 -20.94 -3.73
N ALA A 187 -13.46 -21.63 -2.80
CA ALA A 187 -13.02 -21.71 -1.41
C ALA A 187 -11.68 -22.44 -1.26
N LEU A 188 -11.48 -23.52 -2.01
CA LEU A 188 -10.19 -24.24 -2.06
C LEU A 188 -9.07 -23.35 -2.60
N LEU A 189 -9.31 -22.61 -3.68
CA LEU A 189 -8.34 -21.68 -4.24
C LEU A 189 -8.00 -20.53 -3.30
N LEU A 190 -8.99 -20.01 -2.55
CA LEU A 190 -8.77 -19.00 -1.52
C LEU A 190 -7.92 -19.51 -0.35
N SER A 191 -8.01 -20.79 -0.01
CA SER A 191 -7.25 -21.38 1.09
C SER A 191 -5.77 -21.61 0.79
N VAL A 192 -5.36 -21.61 -0.49
CA VAL A 192 -3.96 -21.88 -0.89
C VAL A 192 -2.99 -20.87 -0.27
N GLY A 193 -3.27 -19.56 -0.39
CA GLY A 193 -2.40 -18.52 0.17
C GLY A 193 -2.20 -18.66 1.68
N PRO A 194 -3.26 -18.74 2.50
CA PRO A 194 -3.15 -19.02 3.93
C PRO A 194 -2.39 -20.31 4.27
N LEU A 195 -2.60 -21.38 3.52
CA LEU A 195 -1.88 -22.65 3.73
C LEU A 195 -0.38 -22.51 3.43
N LEU A 196 -0.03 -21.83 2.33
CA LEU A 196 1.37 -21.53 2.01
C LEU A 196 2.02 -20.63 3.08
N TRP A 197 1.28 -19.68 3.62
CA TRP A 197 1.76 -18.83 4.71
C TRP A 197 2.00 -19.65 5.99
N VAL A 198 1.07 -20.53 6.36
CA VAL A 198 1.25 -21.45 7.50
C VAL A 198 2.45 -22.37 7.29
N HIS A 199 2.61 -22.94 6.10
CA HIS A 199 3.78 -23.75 5.77
C HIS A 199 5.09 -22.96 5.95
N ALA A 200 5.18 -21.76 5.36
CA ALA A 200 6.35 -20.89 5.45
C ALA A 200 6.64 -20.44 6.89
N PHE A 201 5.61 -20.29 7.73
CA PHE A 201 5.77 -19.94 9.14
C PHE A 201 6.54 -21.00 9.94
N PHE A 202 6.33 -22.29 9.64
CA PHE A 202 7.00 -23.41 10.32
C PHE A 202 8.27 -23.90 9.59
N GLU A 203 8.57 -23.37 8.40
CA GLU A 203 9.77 -23.72 7.65
C GLU A 203 11.02 -23.20 8.39
N PRO A 204 12.00 -24.06 8.72
CA PRO A 204 13.22 -23.67 9.40
C PRO A 204 14.22 -23.00 8.42
N LYS A 205 13.76 -21.93 7.76
CA LYS A 205 14.52 -21.22 6.73
C LYS A 205 14.91 -19.83 7.21
N ILE A 206 16.18 -19.49 7.05
CA ILE A 206 16.67 -18.12 7.16
C ILE A 206 16.85 -17.60 5.75
N SER A 207 16.32 -16.43 5.47
CA SER A 207 16.52 -15.77 4.17
C SER A 207 16.97 -14.33 4.34
N LEU A 208 17.93 -13.94 3.50
CA LEU A 208 18.35 -12.57 3.30
C LEU A 208 18.06 -12.22 1.85
N ARG A 209 17.31 -11.14 1.64
CA ARG A 209 16.98 -10.64 0.31
C ARG A 209 17.39 -9.18 0.19
N VAL A 210 18.31 -8.90 -0.72
CA VAL A 210 18.62 -7.54 -1.14
C VAL A 210 17.62 -7.16 -2.21
N LEU A 211 16.86 -6.10 -1.96
CA LEU A 211 15.82 -5.64 -2.87
C LEU A 211 16.41 -4.70 -3.90
N ASP A 212 16.00 -4.86 -5.16
CA ASP A 212 16.34 -3.91 -6.22
C ASP A 212 15.53 -2.61 -6.03
N VAL A 213 16.14 -1.65 -5.37
CA VAL A 213 15.56 -0.33 -5.08
C VAL A 213 16.16 0.78 -5.95
N GLY A 214 16.95 0.41 -6.95
CA GLY A 214 17.76 1.34 -7.76
C GLY A 214 19.03 1.74 -7.01
N GLN A 215 19.30 3.03 -6.91
CA GLN A 215 20.32 3.53 -6.00
C GLN A 215 19.82 3.40 -4.56
N GLY A 216 20.68 2.92 -3.66
CA GLY A 216 20.34 2.73 -2.27
C GLY A 216 20.32 1.27 -1.82
N GLN A 217 20.08 1.06 -0.56
CA GLN A 217 20.05 -0.26 0.05
C GLN A 217 18.70 -0.55 0.70
N ALA A 218 18.22 -1.77 0.51
CA ALA A 218 17.07 -2.31 1.25
C ALA A 218 17.26 -3.82 1.40
N VAL A 219 17.41 -4.31 2.61
CA VAL A 219 17.65 -5.72 2.92
C VAL A 219 16.53 -6.25 3.80
N LEU A 220 15.84 -7.27 3.33
CA LEU A 220 14.83 -8.00 4.08
C LEU A 220 15.47 -9.25 4.69
N LEU A 221 15.40 -9.36 6.00
CA LEU A 221 15.77 -10.56 6.76
C LEU A 221 14.48 -11.29 7.18
N GLU A 222 14.44 -12.59 6.96
CA GLU A 222 13.33 -13.45 7.40
C GLU A 222 13.89 -14.71 8.06
N TRP A 223 13.24 -15.11 9.16
CA TRP A 223 13.62 -16.30 9.94
C TRP A 223 12.39 -17.07 10.41
N PRO A 224 12.55 -18.32 10.90
CA PRO A 224 11.43 -19.16 11.29
C PRO A 224 10.43 -18.49 12.23
N TYR A 225 9.21 -18.98 12.22
CA TYR A 225 8.08 -18.48 13.02
C TYR A 225 7.63 -17.08 12.65
N GLY A 226 7.84 -16.71 11.37
CA GLY A 226 7.37 -15.46 10.81
C GLY A 226 8.14 -14.24 11.28
N GLY A 227 9.36 -14.43 11.79
CA GLY A 227 10.25 -13.34 12.14
C GLY A 227 10.73 -12.59 10.91
N ARG A 228 10.70 -11.26 10.93
CA ARG A 228 11.02 -10.40 9.79
C ARG A 228 11.58 -9.05 10.22
N ALA A 229 12.62 -8.60 9.57
CA ALA A 229 13.19 -7.27 9.77
C ALA A 229 13.66 -6.67 8.46
N MET A 230 13.71 -5.33 8.43
CA MET A 230 14.33 -4.58 7.34
C MET A 230 15.58 -3.86 7.83
N VAL A 231 16.64 -3.97 7.06
CA VAL A 231 17.82 -3.11 7.19
C VAL A 231 17.84 -2.19 5.99
N ASP A 232 17.66 -0.91 6.24
CA ASP A 232 17.45 0.14 5.26
C ASP A 232 16.19 -0.07 4.37
N GLY A 233 15.78 0.93 3.62
CA GLY A 233 14.54 0.91 2.87
C GLY A 233 14.62 1.52 1.49
N GLY A 234 15.82 1.86 1.03
CA GLY A 234 15.98 2.55 -0.24
C GLY A 234 15.40 3.97 -0.25
N GLY A 235 15.52 4.64 -1.36
CA GLY A 235 14.94 5.96 -1.57
C GLY A 235 15.42 6.61 -2.86
N LEU A 236 14.58 7.45 -3.45
CA LEU A 236 14.92 8.23 -4.63
C LEU A 236 14.71 9.71 -4.39
N PHE A 237 15.38 10.56 -5.17
CA PHE A 237 15.19 12.02 -5.15
C PHE A 237 13.82 12.45 -5.67
N SER A 238 13.07 11.55 -6.31
CA SER A 238 11.73 11.83 -6.84
C SER A 238 10.68 11.83 -5.74
N ASP A 239 9.79 12.82 -5.73
CA ASP A 239 8.60 12.84 -4.87
C ASP A 239 7.39 12.14 -5.51
N ARG A 240 7.47 11.82 -6.81
CA ARG A 240 6.41 11.10 -7.53
C ARG A 240 6.43 9.60 -7.27
N PHE A 241 7.60 9.04 -7.01
CA PHE A 241 7.79 7.62 -6.75
C PHE A 241 8.40 7.42 -5.36
N ASP A 242 7.68 6.74 -4.51
CA ASP A 242 8.10 6.39 -3.15
C ASP A 242 8.51 4.92 -3.13
N VAL A 243 9.82 4.68 -2.99
CA VAL A 243 10.42 3.34 -2.98
C VAL A 243 9.81 2.46 -1.88
N GLY A 244 9.60 3.01 -0.68
CA GLY A 244 8.99 2.29 0.43
C GLY A 244 7.57 1.85 0.11
N ARG A 245 6.79 2.75 -0.47
CA ARG A 245 5.39 2.53 -0.83
C ARG A 245 5.22 1.65 -2.06
N ASP A 246 5.94 1.94 -3.13
CA ASP A 246 5.64 1.43 -4.46
C ASP A 246 6.48 0.20 -4.83
N LEU A 247 7.53 -0.11 -4.03
CA LEU A 247 8.40 -1.26 -4.25
C LEU A 247 8.53 -2.12 -2.97
N VAL A 248 9.14 -1.58 -1.90
CA VAL A 248 9.45 -2.35 -0.68
C VAL A 248 8.16 -2.93 -0.07
N SER A 249 7.12 -2.11 0.07
CA SER A 249 5.82 -2.55 0.62
C SER A 249 5.20 -3.69 -0.20
N LEU A 250 5.35 -3.69 -1.54
CA LEU A 250 4.84 -4.76 -2.38
C LEU A 250 5.55 -6.09 -2.14
N VAL A 251 6.85 -6.07 -1.88
CA VAL A 251 7.61 -7.27 -1.51
C VAL A 251 7.21 -7.75 -0.13
N LEU A 252 7.13 -6.84 0.83
CA LEU A 252 6.81 -7.16 2.23
C LEU A 252 5.40 -7.73 2.40
N THR A 253 4.44 -7.31 1.59
CA THR A 253 3.04 -7.76 1.68
C THR A 253 2.73 -8.98 0.82
N ALA A 254 3.67 -9.49 0.02
CA ALA A 254 3.46 -10.68 -0.80
C ALA A 254 3.10 -11.89 0.07
N ASN A 255 1.82 -12.24 0.11
CA ASN A 255 1.23 -13.28 0.95
C ASN A 255 1.59 -13.15 2.46
N ASN A 256 1.88 -11.93 2.92
CA ASN A 256 2.30 -11.64 4.29
C ASN A 256 1.57 -10.45 4.87
N LEU A 257 1.34 -10.47 6.19
CA LEU A 257 0.80 -9.33 6.91
C LEU A 257 1.80 -8.14 6.90
N PRO A 258 1.32 -6.88 6.93
CA PRO A 258 2.16 -5.70 7.01
C PRO A 258 2.72 -5.53 8.42
N ARG A 259 3.64 -6.41 8.81
CA ARG A 259 4.32 -6.39 10.10
C ARG A 259 5.78 -6.75 9.94
N LEU A 260 6.61 -6.16 10.78
CA LEU A 260 8.02 -6.46 10.96
C LEU A 260 8.29 -6.59 12.46
N ASP A 261 9.31 -7.33 12.86
CA ASP A 261 9.77 -7.28 14.23
C ASP A 261 10.48 -5.97 14.50
N PHE A 262 11.32 -5.54 13.57
CA PHE A 262 11.99 -4.24 13.65
C PHE A 262 12.42 -3.73 12.28
N ILE A 263 12.81 -2.47 12.25
CA ILE A 263 13.57 -1.86 11.17
C ILE A 263 14.90 -1.35 11.73
N ALA A 264 15.94 -1.42 10.93
CA ALA A 264 17.25 -0.86 11.27
C ALA A 264 17.69 0.10 10.17
N VAL A 265 18.22 1.24 10.55
CA VAL A 265 18.76 2.27 9.66
C VAL A 265 20.25 2.31 9.84
N THR A 266 21.00 2.02 8.77
CA THR A 266 22.47 2.08 8.84
C THR A 266 22.96 3.50 9.02
N HIS A 267 22.44 4.44 8.22
CA HIS A 267 22.69 5.87 8.28
C HIS A 267 21.50 6.67 7.68
N PRO A 268 21.38 7.98 7.97
CA PRO A 268 20.17 8.73 7.68
C PRO A 268 20.05 9.23 6.23
N ASP A 269 20.85 8.75 5.30
CA ASP A 269 20.81 9.20 3.93
C ASP A 269 19.53 8.78 3.22
N ARG A 270 19.17 9.54 2.20
CA ARG A 270 17.87 9.41 1.52
C ARG A 270 17.67 8.03 0.93
N ASP A 271 18.65 7.48 0.33
CA ASP A 271 18.65 6.18 -0.35
C ASP A 271 18.73 4.97 0.59
N HIS A 272 18.74 5.22 1.91
CA HIS A 272 18.60 4.24 2.98
C HIS A 272 17.36 4.46 3.83
N LEU A 273 17.06 5.72 4.19
CA LEU A 273 16.02 6.06 5.16
C LEU A 273 14.67 6.39 4.53
N LYS A 274 14.64 7.01 3.32
CA LYS A 274 13.38 7.58 2.78
C LYS A 274 12.27 6.53 2.64
N GLY A 275 12.59 5.32 2.14
CA GLY A 275 11.61 4.24 2.01
C GLY A 275 11.08 3.74 3.35
N LEU A 276 11.89 3.80 4.41
CA LEU A 276 11.45 3.40 5.76
C LEU A 276 10.43 4.37 6.38
N LEU A 277 10.29 5.60 5.91
CA LEU A 277 9.24 6.51 6.37
C LEU A 277 7.86 5.91 6.11
N PHE A 278 7.63 5.40 4.89
CA PHE A 278 6.36 4.75 4.57
C PHE A 278 6.14 3.47 5.38
N ILE A 279 7.19 2.66 5.54
CA ILE A 279 7.12 1.41 6.31
C ILE A 279 6.84 1.71 7.79
N ALA A 280 7.55 2.65 8.40
CA ALA A 280 7.32 3.05 9.79
C ALA A 280 5.91 3.61 10.02
N ALA A 281 5.36 4.35 9.04
CA ALA A 281 4.02 4.91 9.14
C ALA A 281 2.90 3.85 9.03
N ASN A 282 3.11 2.75 8.28
CA ASN A 282 2.02 1.86 7.89
C ASN A 282 2.15 0.42 8.39
N TYR A 283 3.30 0.01 8.93
CA TYR A 283 3.54 -1.35 9.38
C TYR A 283 3.49 -1.46 10.90
N ALA A 284 2.98 -2.57 11.40
CA ALA A 284 3.16 -2.91 12.81
C ALA A 284 4.61 -3.36 13.04
N MET A 285 5.27 -2.81 14.07
CA MET A 285 6.63 -3.20 14.45
C MET A 285 6.88 -3.00 15.94
N LYS A 286 7.87 -3.75 16.47
CA LYS A 286 8.21 -3.72 17.91
C LYS A 286 9.20 -2.62 18.23
N ALA A 287 10.14 -2.33 17.33
CA ALA A 287 11.22 -1.35 17.55
C ALA A 287 11.80 -0.83 16.23
N ALA A 288 12.48 0.28 16.32
CA ALA A 288 13.36 0.81 15.29
C ALA A 288 14.77 1.00 15.87
N TYR A 289 15.78 0.58 15.12
CA TYR A 289 17.18 0.67 15.47
C TYR A 289 17.90 1.63 14.53
N THR A 290 18.73 2.52 15.08
CA THR A 290 19.45 3.53 14.30
C THR A 290 20.88 3.68 14.80
N ALA A 291 21.77 4.16 13.93
CA ALA A 291 22.99 4.79 14.40
C ALA A 291 22.66 6.04 15.24
N PRO A 292 23.62 6.63 15.98
CA PRO A 292 23.46 7.96 16.52
C PRO A 292 23.13 8.95 15.39
N LEU A 293 21.92 9.55 15.41
CA LEU A 293 21.43 10.43 14.33
C LEU A 293 21.80 11.90 14.53
N GLU A 294 22.45 12.23 15.65
CA GLU A 294 22.80 13.62 15.98
C GLU A 294 23.98 14.11 15.11
N GLY A 295 23.79 15.22 14.39
CA GLY A 295 24.85 15.91 13.65
C GLY A 295 25.17 15.37 12.25
N ILE A 296 24.45 14.39 11.75
CA ILE A 296 24.72 13.75 10.45
C ILE A 296 23.86 14.34 9.31
N ASP A 297 22.78 15.05 9.65
CA ASP A 297 21.87 15.61 8.66
C ASP A 297 22.55 16.69 7.82
N THR A 298 22.97 16.34 6.63
CA THR A 298 23.20 17.34 5.57
C THR A 298 21.86 17.91 5.16
N PRO A 299 21.66 19.24 5.22
CA PRO A 299 20.43 19.87 4.75
C PRO A 299 20.22 19.51 3.28
N GLN A 300 19.27 18.63 2.98
CA GLN A 300 18.92 18.33 1.60
C GLN A 300 18.08 19.49 1.07
N HIS A 301 18.48 20.03 -0.07
CA HIS A 301 17.96 21.24 -0.70
C HIS A 301 16.44 21.35 -0.89
N ASP A 302 15.67 20.24 -0.74
CA ASP A 302 14.25 20.19 -1.13
C ASP A 302 13.30 19.74 -0.02
N SER A 303 13.75 19.55 1.23
CA SER A 303 12.86 19.13 2.31
C SER A 303 12.85 20.15 3.45
N PRO A 304 11.66 20.63 3.87
CA PRO A 304 11.57 21.61 4.96
C PRO A 304 11.96 21.03 6.34
N ARG A 305 12.13 19.72 6.44
CA ARG A 305 12.63 19.02 7.63
C ARG A 305 13.59 17.92 7.23
N PRO A 306 14.69 17.69 7.99
CA PRO A 306 15.55 16.55 7.79
C PRO A 306 14.78 15.23 7.82
N LEU A 307 15.20 14.23 7.03
CA LEU A 307 14.52 12.93 6.98
C LEU A 307 14.53 12.21 8.33
N SER A 308 15.60 12.36 9.10
CA SER A 308 15.73 11.82 10.45
C SER A 308 14.73 12.40 11.44
N GLU A 309 14.40 13.70 11.35
CA GLU A 309 13.34 14.31 12.15
C GLU A 309 11.96 13.77 11.76
N ALA A 310 11.68 13.67 10.45
CA ALA A 310 10.43 13.11 9.96
C ALA A 310 10.26 11.65 10.41
N PHE A 311 11.32 10.85 10.31
CA PHE A 311 11.33 9.47 10.79
C PHE A 311 11.08 9.37 12.30
N THR A 312 11.78 10.16 13.09
CA THR A 312 11.60 10.21 14.55
C THR A 312 10.17 10.62 14.92
N ALA A 313 9.60 11.63 14.24
CA ALA A 313 8.23 12.05 14.46
C ALA A 313 7.21 10.96 14.15
N ILE A 314 7.40 10.19 13.06
CA ILE A 314 6.55 9.05 12.71
C ILE A 314 6.64 7.98 13.80
N LEU A 315 7.84 7.58 14.23
CA LEU A 315 8.02 6.58 15.29
C LEU A 315 7.32 7.01 16.60
N ALA A 316 7.50 8.27 17.00
CA ALA A 316 6.88 8.82 18.19
C ALA A 316 5.34 8.83 18.09
N SER A 317 4.78 9.26 16.95
CA SER A 317 3.33 9.28 16.72
C SER A 317 2.70 7.89 16.73
N ARG A 318 3.48 6.85 16.36
CA ARG A 318 3.07 5.46 16.34
C ARG A 318 3.39 4.70 17.63
N GLY A 319 4.07 5.35 18.59
CA GLY A 319 4.52 4.70 19.84
C GLY A 319 5.56 3.60 19.61
N ILE A 320 6.36 3.69 18.53
CA ILE A 320 7.40 2.71 18.19
C ILE A 320 8.69 3.15 18.91
N PRO A 321 9.24 2.32 19.83
CA PRO A 321 10.48 2.65 20.50
C PRO A 321 11.66 2.70 19.53
N ARG A 322 12.47 3.75 19.66
CA ARG A 322 13.72 3.91 18.91
C ARG A 322 14.91 3.63 19.82
N HIS A 323 15.83 2.78 19.38
CA HIS A 323 17.05 2.45 20.08
C HIS A 323 18.27 2.79 19.22
N THR A 324 19.26 3.40 19.85
CA THR A 324 20.56 3.66 19.21
C THR A 324 21.46 2.47 19.41
N LEU A 325 22.14 2.05 18.34
CA LEU A 325 23.08 0.92 18.34
C LEU A 325 24.51 1.40 18.12
N GLY A 326 25.44 0.59 18.61
CA GLY A 326 26.89 0.72 18.38
C GLY A 326 27.56 -0.64 18.47
N ALA A 327 28.87 -0.69 18.17
CA ALA A 327 29.62 -1.93 18.21
C ALA A 327 29.48 -2.67 19.54
N GLY A 328 29.35 -3.98 19.46
CA GLY A 328 29.12 -4.86 20.61
C GLY A 328 27.66 -5.08 20.97
N ASN A 329 26.69 -4.32 20.38
CA ASN A 329 25.29 -4.66 20.53
C ASN A 329 24.97 -5.91 19.71
N VAL A 330 24.10 -6.76 20.26
CA VAL A 330 23.61 -7.98 19.60
C VAL A 330 22.10 -7.99 19.67
N LEU A 331 21.44 -8.14 18.53
CA LEU A 331 20.00 -8.29 18.41
C LEU A 331 19.68 -9.77 18.22
N PRO A 332 19.15 -10.47 19.24
CA PRO A 332 18.74 -11.85 19.08
C PRO A 332 17.50 -11.93 18.19
N LEU A 333 17.53 -12.82 17.20
CA LEU A 333 16.43 -13.03 16.23
C LEU A 333 15.69 -14.34 16.47
N ALA A 334 16.43 -15.42 16.62
CA ALA A 334 15.93 -16.76 16.93
C ALA A 334 17.02 -17.56 17.66
N ASP A 335 16.75 -18.83 18.00
CA ASP A 335 17.73 -19.69 18.65
C ASP A 335 19.01 -19.78 17.82
N GLY A 336 20.10 -19.30 18.41
CA GLY A 336 21.42 -19.25 17.78
C GLY A 336 21.56 -18.22 16.64
N LEU A 337 20.48 -17.56 16.20
CA LEU A 337 20.50 -16.54 15.16
C LEU A 337 20.49 -15.13 15.78
N ALA A 338 21.46 -14.32 15.41
CA ALA A 338 21.59 -12.94 15.89
C ALA A 338 22.11 -12.00 14.80
N LEU A 339 21.80 -10.73 14.97
CA LEU A 339 22.37 -9.64 14.20
C LEU A 339 23.34 -8.86 15.11
N GLU A 340 24.64 -9.03 14.87
CA GLU A 340 25.71 -8.35 15.60
C GLU A 340 25.98 -6.99 14.99
N VAL A 341 26.26 -6.00 15.82
CA VAL A 341 26.66 -4.66 15.42
C VAL A 341 28.17 -4.53 15.58
N LEU A 342 28.87 -4.36 14.48
CA LEU A 342 30.34 -4.29 14.45
C LEU A 342 30.88 -2.84 14.52
N ALA A 343 30.04 -1.87 14.12
CA ALA A 343 30.38 -0.44 14.11
C ALA A 343 29.10 0.41 14.20
N PRO A 344 29.15 1.70 14.63
CA PRO A 344 30.36 2.43 15.08
C PRO A 344 30.83 2.00 16.47
N ALA A 345 32.09 2.32 16.80
CA ALA A 345 32.61 2.08 18.14
C ALA A 345 31.78 2.86 19.19
N PRO A 346 31.60 2.34 20.43
CA PRO A 346 30.83 3.02 21.47
C PRO A 346 31.32 4.47 21.68
N GLY A 347 30.35 5.41 21.67
CA GLY A 347 30.65 6.84 21.86
C GLY A 347 31.21 7.57 20.65
N VAL A 348 31.36 6.90 19.51
CA VAL A 348 31.71 7.52 18.22
C VAL A 348 30.43 7.87 17.47
N THR A 349 30.27 9.14 17.15
CA THR A 349 29.21 9.57 16.22
C THR A 349 29.70 9.33 14.80
N PRO A 350 29.00 8.53 13.99
CA PRO A 350 29.37 8.34 12.59
C PRO A 350 29.40 9.67 11.84
N SER A 351 30.25 9.80 10.86
CA SER A 351 30.34 10.99 9.99
C SER A 351 30.18 10.60 8.53
N GLY A 352 29.48 11.42 7.77
CA GLY A 352 29.21 11.14 6.36
C GLY A 352 28.49 9.81 6.18
N ASN A 353 29.00 8.94 5.33
CA ASN A 353 28.44 7.62 5.01
C ASN A 353 28.78 6.53 6.06
N ASP A 354 29.50 6.88 7.12
CA ASP A 354 29.81 5.95 8.19
C ASP A 354 28.55 5.66 9.00
N GLY A 355 28.18 4.39 9.11
CA GLY A 355 26.93 3.99 9.76
C GLY A 355 27.08 2.68 10.53
N LEU A 356 25.94 2.03 10.75
CA LEU A 356 25.93 0.69 11.35
C LEU A 356 26.44 -0.34 10.37
N VAL A 357 27.38 -1.16 10.83
CA VAL A 357 27.83 -2.36 10.14
C VAL A 357 27.25 -3.56 10.88
N PHE A 358 26.48 -4.37 10.19
CA PHE A 358 25.84 -5.55 10.77
C PHE A 358 26.47 -6.84 10.25
N ARG A 359 26.54 -7.83 11.12
CA ARG A 359 26.89 -9.21 10.79
C ARG A 359 25.76 -10.14 11.25
N LEU A 360 25.16 -10.86 10.33
CA LEU A 360 24.17 -11.90 10.63
C LEU A 360 24.92 -13.18 10.98
N VAL A 361 24.61 -13.74 12.15
CA VAL A 361 25.36 -14.88 12.71
C VAL A 361 24.40 -15.99 13.11
N LEU A 362 24.74 -17.23 12.79
CA LEU A 362 24.05 -18.43 13.27
C LEU A 362 25.02 -19.34 14.02
N ASN A 363 24.78 -19.54 15.33
CA ASN A 363 25.65 -20.35 16.21
C ASN A 363 27.14 -19.97 16.14
N GLY A 364 27.43 -18.67 16.05
CA GLY A 364 28.78 -18.14 15.94
C GLY A 364 29.34 -18.07 14.51
N HIS A 365 28.70 -18.73 13.55
CA HIS A 365 29.09 -18.67 12.14
C HIS A 365 28.46 -17.46 11.43
N GLY A 366 29.28 -16.64 10.77
CA GLY A 366 28.81 -15.47 10.02
C GLY A 366 28.14 -15.86 8.71
N LEU A 367 26.86 -15.58 8.58
CA LEU A 367 26.10 -15.82 7.36
C LEU A 367 26.19 -14.67 6.37
N ALA A 368 26.11 -13.44 6.87
CA ALA A 368 26.14 -12.27 6.00
C ALA A 368 26.76 -11.06 6.71
N LEU A 369 27.48 -10.25 5.95
CA LEU A 369 28.00 -8.95 6.36
C LEU A 369 27.27 -7.85 5.59
N LEU A 370 26.71 -6.89 6.33
CA LEU A 370 25.94 -5.75 5.82
C LEU A 370 26.67 -4.46 6.24
N PRO A 371 27.59 -3.95 5.43
CA PRO A 371 28.40 -2.80 5.80
C PRO A 371 27.71 -1.44 5.59
N GLY A 372 26.48 -1.39 5.04
CA GLY A 372 25.87 -0.14 4.61
C GLY A 372 26.75 0.56 3.57
N ASP A 373 26.88 1.88 3.68
CA ASP A 373 27.72 2.68 2.79
C ASP A 373 29.12 2.95 3.36
N ALA A 374 29.57 2.10 4.29
CA ALA A 374 30.87 2.21 4.90
C ALA A 374 32.02 2.32 3.88
N GLU A 375 32.74 3.42 3.90
CA GLU A 375 33.84 3.68 2.98
C GLU A 375 35.14 2.94 3.36
N ALA A 376 36.07 2.87 2.43
CA ALA A 376 37.34 2.16 2.60
C ALA A 376 38.14 2.55 3.86
N PRO A 377 38.23 3.83 4.29
CA PRO A 377 38.91 4.18 5.53
C PRO A 377 38.24 3.56 6.77
N TYR A 378 36.91 3.59 6.83
CA TYR A 378 36.13 3.05 7.92
C TYR A 378 36.21 1.51 7.99
N LEU A 379 36.09 0.84 6.84
CA LEU A 379 36.28 -0.62 6.74
C LEU A 379 37.69 -1.05 7.14
N ARG A 380 38.75 -0.27 6.78
CA ARG A 380 40.11 -0.54 7.23
C ARG A 380 40.28 -0.37 8.74
N ALA A 381 39.58 0.63 9.33
CA ALA A 381 39.59 0.81 10.78
C ALA A 381 38.89 -0.39 11.47
N LEU A 382 37.81 -0.84 10.91
CA LEU A 382 37.07 -2.02 11.39
C LEU A 382 37.91 -3.30 11.31
N LEU A 383 38.64 -3.52 10.21
CA LEU A 383 39.59 -4.63 10.10
C LEU A 383 40.71 -4.57 11.15
N ARG A 384 41.22 -3.36 11.46
CA ARG A 384 42.27 -3.17 12.48
C ARG A 384 41.77 -3.34 13.90
N SER A 385 40.48 -3.18 14.15
CA SER A 385 39.90 -3.35 15.49
C SER A 385 39.91 -4.79 15.97
N GLY A 386 40.19 -5.76 15.08
CA GLY A 386 40.13 -7.19 15.39
C GLY A 386 38.72 -7.76 15.39
N ALA A 387 37.75 -6.99 14.91
CA ALA A 387 36.35 -7.51 14.76
C ALA A 387 36.34 -8.68 13.78
N ASP A 388 35.59 -9.71 14.10
CA ASP A 388 35.36 -10.83 13.19
C ASP A 388 34.38 -10.41 12.08
N LEU A 389 34.91 -10.27 10.87
CA LEU A 389 34.17 -9.91 9.65
C LEU A 389 33.85 -11.12 8.77
N SER A 390 34.17 -12.33 9.22
CA SER A 390 33.95 -13.54 8.43
C SER A 390 32.45 -13.72 8.17
N ALA A 391 32.07 -13.94 6.92
CA ALA A 391 30.70 -14.21 6.49
C ALA A 391 30.69 -14.92 5.15
N ASP A 392 29.65 -15.75 4.92
CA ASP A 392 29.46 -16.46 3.65
C ASP A 392 29.06 -15.52 2.53
N VAL A 393 28.31 -14.45 2.87
CA VAL A 393 27.79 -13.44 1.93
C VAL A 393 28.24 -12.05 2.36
N LEU A 394 28.71 -11.27 1.42
CA LEU A 394 28.98 -9.84 1.59
C LEU A 394 28.01 -9.04 0.72
N VAL A 395 27.19 -8.20 1.34
CA VAL A 395 26.50 -7.13 0.61
C VAL A 395 27.53 -6.04 0.32
N LEU A 396 27.72 -5.69 -0.94
CA LEU A 396 28.75 -4.71 -1.30
C LEU A 396 28.44 -3.34 -0.69
N PRO A 397 29.44 -2.70 -0.06
CA PRO A 397 29.25 -1.36 0.51
C PRO A 397 29.06 -0.31 -0.58
N HIS A 398 28.29 0.74 -0.27
CA HIS A 398 28.14 1.91 -1.12
C HIS A 398 27.71 1.56 -2.56
N HIS A 399 26.76 0.60 -2.66
CA HIS A 399 26.12 0.11 -3.89
C HIS A 399 27.06 -0.62 -4.88
N GLY A 400 28.27 -0.98 -4.49
CA GLY A 400 29.30 -1.64 -5.30
C GLY A 400 30.16 -0.65 -6.06
#